data_86c0c48089ecd9a990ff1771c52524c5
#
_entry.id   86c0c48089ecd9a990ff1771c52524c5
#
_cell.length_a   1.000
_cell.length_b   1.000
_cell.length_c   1.000
_cell.angle_alpha   90.00
_cell.angle_beta   90.00
_cell.angle_gamma   90.00
#
_symmetry.space_group_name_H-M   'P 1'
#
loop_
_entity.id
_entity.type
_entity.pdbx_description
1 polymer ?
#
loop_
_entity_poly.entity_id
_entity_poly.type
_entity_poly.pdbx_seq_one_letter_code
_entity_poly.pdbx_strand_id
1 'polypeptide(L)'
;MFHGSADNYVPVAPCRPYVQRLKAKGRDVQLTEYADARHVFDGKAFKTPLIVPNWQTFRKCVLAEAQSGTVINTQTGQVFANGDPCIELGPTVVYNEKASREVRLAVTDFMKATVLKK
;
A
#
# COMPACT_ATOMS: atom_id res chain seq x y z
N MET A 1 -9.16 -1.39 4.66
CA MET A 1 -7.78 -1.49 4.12
C MET A 1 -6.82 -1.73 5.27
N PHE A 2 -5.84 -2.59 5.08
CA PHE A 2 -4.80 -2.89 6.08
C PHE A 2 -3.44 -2.67 5.42
N HIS A 3 -2.54 -1.94 6.07
CA HIS A 3 -1.30 -1.53 5.43
C HIS A 3 -0.14 -1.42 6.43
N GLY A 4 1.07 -1.75 5.99
CA GLY A 4 2.27 -1.52 6.77
C GLY A 4 2.76 -0.07 6.67
N SER A 5 3.05 0.58 7.80
CA SER A 5 3.49 1.99 7.79
C SER A 5 4.90 2.19 7.22
N ALA A 6 5.74 1.14 7.28
CA ALA A 6 7.12 1.16 6.78
C ALA A 6 7.26 0.50 5.38
N ASP A 7 6.14 0.28 4.67
CA ASP A 7 6.16 -0.26 3.32
C ASP A 7 6.85 0.70 2.35
N ASN A 8 8.01 0.30 1.86
CA ASN A 8 8.80 1.06 0.89
C ASN A 8 8.68 0.50 -0.53
N TYR A 9 7.81 -0.46 -0.74
CA TYR A 9 7.42 -0.94 -2.07
C TYR A 9 6.16 -0.23 -2.56
N VAL A 10 5.10 -0.28 -1.75
CA VAL A 10 3.84 0.41 -1.97
C VAL A 10 3.58 1.32 -0.77
N PRO A 11 3.89 2.62 -0.83
CA PRO A 11 3.73 3.53 0.31
C PRO A 11 2.28 3.68 0.75
N VAL A 12 2.04 3.77 2.05
CA VAL A 12 0.69 3.98 2.60
C VAL A 12 0.19 5.43 2.44
N ALA A 13 1.08 6.38 2.21
CA ALA A 13 0.74 7.81 2.15
C ALA A 13 -0.41 8.14 1.18
N PRO A 14 -0.49 7.60 -0.05
CA PRO A 14 -1.62 7.84 -0.95
C PRO A 14 -2.95 7.25 -0.47
N CYS A 15 -2.91 6.20 0.36
CA CYS A 15 -4.11 5.55 0.89
C CYS A 15 -4.88 6.46 1.86
N ARG A 16 -4.19 7.29 2.63
CA ARG A 16 -4.79 8.19 3.63
C ARG A 16 -5.78 9.18 3.01
N PRO A 17 -5.40 10.05 2.06
CA PRO A 17 -6.35 10.95 1.41
C PRO A 17 -7.41 10.21 0.58
N TYR A 18 -7.09 9.06 0.03
CA TYR A 18 -8.06 8.23 -0.69
C TYR A 18 -9.20 7.78 0.23
N VAL A 19 -8.87 7.24 1.40
CA VAL A 19 -9.85 6.83 2.40
C VAL A 19 -10.68 8.03 2.89
N GLN A 20 -10.05 9.18 3.11
CA GLN A 20 -10.76 10.39 3.50
C GLN A 20 -11.78 10.82 2.43
N ARG A 21 -11.42 10.80 1.14
CA ARG A 21 -12.35 11.11 0.05
C ARG A 21 -13.52 10.13 -0.03
N LEU A 22 -13.28 8.85 0.22
CA LEU A 22 -14.34 7.85 0.24
C LEU A 22 -15.30 8.08 1.41
N LYS A 23 -14.78 8.37 2.60
CA LYS A 23 -15.59 8.71 3.79
C LYS A 23 -16.45 9.96 3.55
N ALA A 24 -15.87 10.99 2.93
CA ALA A 24 -16.61 12.22 2.59
C ALA A 24 -17.75 11.97 1.60
N LYS A 25 -17.69 10.87 0.82
CA LYS A 25 -18.76 10.39 -0.06
C LYS A 25 -19.71 9.39 0.61
N GLY A 26 -19.67 9.28 1.95
CA GLY A 26 -20.53 8.38 2.72
C GLY A 26 -20.20 6.89 2.58
N ARG A 27 -18.99 6.54 2.11
CA ARG A 27 -18.56 5.14 2.00
C ARG A 27 -18.03 4.65 3.35
N ASP A 28 -18.49 3.46 3.76
CA ASP A 28 -17.94 2.76 4.92
C ASP A 28 -16.59 2.16 4.55
N VAL A 29 -15.52 2.86 4.91
CA VAL A 29 -14.14 2.47 4.63
C VAL A 29 -13.24 2.85 5.80
N GLN A 30 -12.32 1.94 6.14
CA GLN A 30 -11.34 2.16 7.21
C GLN A 30 -9.95 1.83 6.70
N LEU A 31 -8.94 2.54 7.22
CA LEU A 31 -7.52 2.24 7.03
C LEU A 31 -6.91 1.94 8.39
N THR A 32 -6.34 0.76 8.52
CA THR A 32 -5.54 0.36 9.67
C THR A 32 -4.08 0.27 9.25
N GLU A 33 -3.22 1.03 9.90
CA GLU A 33 -1.78 1.03 9.65
C GLU A 33 -1.07 0.27 10.78
N TYR A 34 -0.18 -0.64 10.38
CA TYR A 34 0.65 -1.41 11.31
C TYR A 34 2.04 -0.79 11.39
N ALA A 35 2.42 -0.34 12.58
CA ALA A 35 3.72 0.29 12.82
C ALA A 35 4.86 -0.66 12.44
N ASP A 36 5.88 -0.10 11.79
CA ASP A 36 7.11 -0.80 11.36
C ASP A 36 6.90 -2.02 10.44
N ALA A 37 5.66 -2.29 10.03
CA ALA A 37 5.36 -3.36 9.09
C ALA A 37 5.73 -2.91 7.66
N ARG A 38 6.45 -3.78 6.95
CA ARG A 38 6.87 -3.59 5.56
C ARG A 38 6.00 -4.38 4.60
N HIS A 39 6.33 -4.32 3.32
CA HIS A 39 5.65 -5.14 2.32
C HIS A 39 5.75 -6.63 2.66
N VAL A 40 4.67 -7.39 2.41
CA VAL A 40 4.51 -8.82 2.78
C VAL A 40 4.68 -9.09 4.29
N PHE A 41 4.32 -8.15 5.15
CA PHE A 41 4.44 -8.32 6.60
C PHE A 41 3.66 -9.53 7.15
N ASP A 42 2.68 -10.02 6.43
CA ASP A 42 1.88 -11.22 6.75
C ASP A 42 2.42 -12.51 6.11
N GLY A 43 3.46 -12.41 5.27
CA GLY A 43 4.09 -13.52 4.56
C GLY A 43 5.17 -14.23 5.37
N LYS A 44 4.84 -15.36 6.01
CA LYS A 44 5.74 -16.12 6.90
C LYS A 44 7.04 -16.64 6.25
N ALA A 45 7.11 -16.64 4.91
CA ALA A 45 8.32 -17.06 4.20
C ALA A 45 9.47 -16.04 4.33
N PHE A 46 9.17 -14.78 4.61
CA PHE A 46 10.15 -13.68 4.65
C PHE A 46 10.56 -13.33 6.07
N LYS A 47 11.10 -14.30 6.83
CA LYS A 47 11.46 -14.13 8.24
C LYS A 47 12.56 -13.12 8.51
N THR A 48 13.44 -12.90 7.53
CA THR A 48 14.51 -11.91 7.57
C THR A 48 14.29 -10.86 6.50
N PRO A 49 14.68 -9.58 6.74
CA PRO A 49 14.58 -8.55 5.72
C PRO A 49 15.31 -8.95 4.44
N LEU A 50 14.60 -8.87 3.33
CA LEU A 50 15.12 -9.14 1.99
C LEU A 50 14.95 -7.91 1.11
N ILE A 51 16.06 -7.38 0.61
CA ILE A 51 16.03 -6.38 -0.47
C ILE A 51 15.86 -7.12 -1.79
N VAL A 52 14.87 -6.75 -2.59
CA VAL A 52 14.60 -7.37 -3.89
C VAL A 52 15.12 -6.45 -5.00
N PRO A 53 16.36 -6.66 -5.49
CA PRO A 53 17.10 -5.65 -6.23
C PRO A 53 16.46 -5.25 -7.57
N ASN A 54 15.72 -6.16 -8.20
CA ASN A 54 15.11 -5.95 -9.52
C ASN A 54 13.63 -5.52 -9.46
N TRP A 55 13.05 -5.38 -8.27
CA TRP A 55 11.68 -4.93 -8.14
C TRP A 55 11.63 -3.40 -8.19
N GLN A 56 10.75 -2.89 -9.06
CA GLN A 56 10.50 -1.46 -9.20
C GLN A 56 9.52 -0.99 -8.13
N THR A 57 9.80 0.17 -7.54
CA THR A 57 8.88 0.85 -6.63
C THR A 57 8.63 2.27 -7.11
N PHE A 58 7.40 2.75 -6.96
CA PHE A 58 6.95 4.09 -7.36
C PHE A 58 6.85 5.03 -6.15
N ARG A 59 7.57 4.72 -5.07
CA ARG A 59 7.47 5.46 -3.79
C ARG A 59 7.85 6.94 -3.89
N LYS A 60 8.65 7.32 -4.91
CA LYS A 60 9.01 8.71 -5.19
C LYS A 60 8.19 9.35 -6.29
N CYS A 61 7.34 8.58 -6.97
CA CYS A 61 6.52 9.10 -8.04
C CYS A 61 5.32 9.87 -7.48
N VAL A 62 5.08 11.05 -8.03
CA VAL A 62 3.84 11.80 -7.78
C VAL A 62 3.01 11.75 -9.05
N LEU A 63 2.07 10.81 -9.06
CA LEU A 63 1.28 10.49 -10.24
C LEU A 63 -0.13 11.08 -10.13
N ALA A 64 -0.66 11.53 -11.26
CA ALA A 64 -2.05 11.94 -11.39
C ALA A 64 -2.65 11.38 -12.68
N GLU A 65 -3.96 11.11 -12.64
CA GLU A 65 -4.73 10.76 -13.82
C GLU A 65 -5.11 12.06 -14.56
N ALA A 66 -4.74 12.14 -15.83
CA ALA A 66 -5.18 13.19 -16.73
C ALA A 66 -6.57 12.86 -17.32
N GLN A 67 -7.19 13.80 -18.03
CA GLN A 67 -8.35 13.50 -18.87
C GLN A 67 -8.02 12.32 -19.78
N SER A 68 -8.92 11.39 -19.99
CA SER A 68 -8.69 10.18 -20.81
C SER A 68 -8.03 8.97 -20.14
N GLY A 69 -7.83 8.96 -18.82
CA GLY A 69 -7.23 7.82 -18.13
C GLY A 69 -5.71 7.68 -18.29
N THR A 70 -5.06 8.66 -18.89
CA THR A 70 -3.59 8.68 -19.00
C THR A 70 -2.99 9.08 -17.66
N VAL A 71 -2.02 8.29 -17.17
CA VAL A 71 -1.28 8.62 -15.95
C VAL A 71 -0.08 9.50 -16.31
N ILE A 72 0.08 10.61 -15.61
CA ILE A 72 1.21 11.53 -15.76
C ILE A 72 2.04 11.60 -14.48
N ASN A 73 3.33 11.74 -14.63
CA ASN A 73 4.22 12.15 -13.53
C ASN A 73 4.13 13.67 -13.39
N THR A 74 3.53 14.15 -12.30
CA THR A 74 3.29 15.59 -12.10
C THR A 74 4.58 16.39 -11.83
N GLN A 75 5.68 15.72 -11.46
CA GLN A 75 6.98 16.37 -11.27
C GLN A 75 7.65 16.70 -12.60
N THR A 76 7.42 15.89 -13.64
CA THR A 76 7.99 16.08 -14.97
C THR A 76 6.99 16.61 -16.00
N GLY A 77 5.69 16.47 -15.72
CA GLY A 77 4.62 16.78 -16.67
C GLY A 77 4.49 15.78 -17.82
N GLN A 78 5.25 14.70 -17.82
CA GLN A 78 5.27 13.69 -18.87
C GLN A 78 4.34 12.51 -18.55
N VAL A 79 3.93 11.79 -19.60
CA VAL A 79 3.20 10.52 -19.44
C VAL A 79 4.12 9.54 -18.69
N PHE A 80 3.59 8.95 -17.62
CA PHE A 80 4.30 7.97 -16.83
C PHE A 80 4.52 6.68 -17.64
N ALA A 81 5.75 6.22 -17.69
CA ALA A 81 6.15 5.03 -18.43
C ALA A 81 7.28 4.27 -17.73
N ASN A 82 7.59 3.07 -18.21
CA ASN A 82 8.75 2.32 -17.75
C ASN A 82 10.04 3.15 -18.00
N GLY A 83 10.87 3.22 -16.96
CA GLY A 83 12.09 4.05 -17.00
C GLY A 83 11.87 5.50 -16.57
N ASP A 84 10.69 5.87 -16.10
CA ASP A 84 10.46 7.18 -15.50
C ASP A 84 11.48 7.43 -14.37
N PRO A 85 12.08 8.64 -14.29
CA PRO A 85 13.14 8.95 -13.33
C PRO A 85 12.70 8.85 -11.85
N CYS A 86 11.39 8.82 -11.56
CA CYS A 86 10.91 8.61 -10.20
C CYS A 86 10.90 7.14 -9.76
N ILE A 87 11.09 6.21 -10.69
CA ILE A 87 11.10 4.77 -10.39
C ILE A 87 12.42 4.42 -9.68
N GLU A 88 12.28 3.77 -8.53
CA GLU A 88 13.42 3.23 -7.79
C GLU A 88 13.39 1.69 -7.82
N LEU A 89 14.52 1.08 -7.50
CA LEU A 89 14.67 -0.36 -7.35
C LEU A 89 14.94 -0.74 -5.90
N GLY A 90 14.75 -2.02 -5.59
CA GLY A 90 15.19 -2.60 -4.34
C GLY A 90 14.30 -2.29 -3.13
N PRO A 91 12.98 -2.50 -3.19
CA PRO A 91 12.16 -2.46 -2.00
C PRO A 91 12.55 -3.57 -1.02
N THR A 92 12.22 -3.38 0.25
CA THR A 92 12.46 -4.37 1.30
C THR A 92 11.16 -5.09 1.65
N VAL A 93 11.21 -6.41 1.67
CA VAL A 93 10.13 -7.28 2.14
C VAL A 93 10.55 -7.98 3.42
N VAL A 94 9.62 -8.10 4.38
CA VAL A 94 9.88 -8.83 5.63
C VAL A 94 8.58 -9.17 6.35
N TYR A 95 8.52 -10.35 6.94
CA TYR A 95 7.48 -10.76 7.86
C TYR A 95 7.54 -9.98 9.19
N ASN A 96 6.38 -9.56 9.69
CA ASN A 96 6.24 -8.97 11.01
C ASN A 96 5.20 -9.77 11.80
N GLU A 97 5.64 -10.54 12.79
CA GLU A 97 4.78 -11.46 13.52
C GLU A 97 3.63 -10.77 14.22
N LYS A 98 3.91 -9.64 14.88
CA LYS A 98 2.88 -8.86 15.59
C LYS A 98 1.82 -8.34 14.61
N ALA A 99 2.24 -7.65 13.56
CA ALA A 99 1.34 -7.10 12.55
C ALA A 99 0.56 -8.21 11.82
N SER A 100 1.21 -9.33 11.50
CA SER A 100 0.57 -10.50 10.88
C SER A 100 -0.52 -11.11 11.75
N ARG A 101 -0.31 -11.21 13.06
CA ARG A 101 -1.32 -11.70 14.00
C ARG A 101 -2.48 -10.72 14.09
N GLU A 102 -2.20 -9.44 14.25
CA GLU A 102 -3.19 -8.39 14.40
C GLU A 102 -4.06 -8.24 13.14
N VAL A 103 -3.47 -8.25 11.95
CA VAL A 103 -4.24 -8.14 10.68
C VAL A 103 -5.16 -9.33 10.48
N ARG A 104 -4.75 -10.54 10.84
CA ARG A 104 -5.60 -11.74 10.74
C ARG A 104 -6.85 -11.62 11.62
N LEU A 105 -6.68 -11.15 12.84
CA LEU A 105 -7.81 -10.90 13.74
C LEU A 105 -8.72 -9.82 13.17
N ALA A 106 -8.16 -8.69 12.75
CA ALA A 106 -8.92 -7.58 12.19
C ALA A 106 -9.70 -7.96 10.91
N VAL A 107 -9.09 -8.75 10.01
CA VAL A 107 -9.78 -9.28 8.81
C VAL A 107 -10.91 -10.23 9.22
N THR A 108 -10.66 -11.12 10.17
CA THR A 108 -11.67 -12.06 10.65
C THR A 108 -12.89 -11.32 11.26
N ASP A 109 -12.64 -10.31 12.07
CA ASP A 109 -13.70 -9.52 12.71
C ASP A 109 -14.48 -8.69 11.68
N PHE A 110 -13.76 -8.10 10.71
CA PHE A 110 -14.38 -7.40 9.58
C PHE A 110 -15.30 -8.33 8.77
N MET A 111 -14.83 -9.52 8.44
CA MET A 111 -15.62 -10.50 7.68
C MET A 111 -16.86 -10.95 8.46
N LYS A 112 -16.73 -11.21 9.76
CA LYS A 112 -17.88 -11.53 10.63
C LYS A 112 -18.88 -10.39 10.67
N ALA A 113 -18.40 -9.15 10.79
CA ALA A 113 -19.26 -7.97 10.91
C ALA A 113 -19.98 -7.60 9.61
N THR A 114 -19.41 -7.90 8.44
CA THR A 114 -19.91 -7.42 7.14
C THR A 114 -20.53 -8.51 6.28
N VAL A 115 -19.92 -9.69 6.24
CA VAL A 115 -20.30 -10.76 5.30
C VAL A 115 -21.13 -11.85 5.98
N LEU A 116 -20.85 -12.15 7.25
CA LEU A 116 -21.49 -13.24 7.98
C LEU A 116 -22.68 -12.78 8.83
N LYS A 117 -23.06 -11.51 8.79
CA LYS A 117 -24.35 -11.06 9.35
C LYS A 117 -25.48 -11.61 8.47
N LYS A 118 -26.01 -12.73 8.87
CA LYS A 118 -27.34 -13.18 8.46
C LYS A 118 -28.34 -12.80 9.51
#